data_a4953d7e1177fe28565df07cca880d43
#
_entry.id   a4953d7e1177fe28565df07cca880d43
#
_cell.length_a   1.000
_cell.length_b   1.000
_cell.length_c   1.000
_cell.angle_alpha   90.00
_cell.angle_beta   90.00
_cell.angle_gamma   90.00
#
_symmetry.space_group_name_H-M   'P 1'
#
loop_
_entity.id
_entity.type
_entity.pdbx_description
1 polymer ?
#
loop_
_entity_poly.entity_id
_entity_poly.type
_entity_poly.pdbx_seq_one_letter_code
_entity_poly.pdbx_strand_id
1 'polypeptide(L)'
;MSLYIAHFLMKEENVSLSTQPPYDVNRREKRHFIASHLFAACDAEAAYDRAIGMLPGLSDANHDGPGDRTKVEPVGIFDLDEVFVAEGQVVTGLSQPYGIDVGVLFIEELLCQRTRAKQELTVFAGPRDGRAKQP
;
A
#
# COMPACT_ATOMS: atom_id res chain seq x y z
N MET A 1 -18.91 -12.03 -6.52
CA MET A 1 -17.90 -11.08 -6.04
C MET A 1 -16.70 -11.10 -6.94
N SER A 2 -16.15 -9.95 -7.19
CA SER A 2 -14.91 -9.83 -7.95
C SER A 2 -13.71 -9.66 -7.03
N LEU A 3 -12.51 -9.91 -7.55
CA LEU A 3 -11.26 -9.71 -6.84
C LEU A 3 -10.63 -8.38 -7.21
N TYR A 4 -10.08 -7.72 -6.22
CA TYR A 4 -9.40 -6.43 -6.39
C TYR A 4 -8.07 -6.45 -5.70
N ILE A 5 -7.11 -5.71 -6.27
CA ILE A 5 -5.82 -5.46 -5.64
C ILE A 5 -5.71 -3.98 -5.34
N ALA A 6 -5.41 -3.66 -4.09
CA ALA A 6 -5.14 -2.30 -3.67
C ALA A 6 -3.64 -2.14 -3.45
N HIS A 7 -3.07 -1.13 -4.06
CA HIS A 7 -1.68 -0.73 -3.88
C HIS A 7 -1.67 0.52 -3.01
N PHE A 8 -1.12 0.41 -1.82
CA PHE A 8 -1.02 1.51 -0.88
C PHE A 8 0.35 2.12 -0.92
N LEU A 9 0.41 3.44 -1.09
CA LEU A 9 1.65 4.17 -0.94
C LEU A 9 1.94 4.35 0.54
N MET A 10 3.08 3.85 0.97
CA MET A 10 3.53 3.86 2.35
C MET A 10 4.79 4.68 2.49
N LYS A 11 4.96 5.28 3.64
CA LYS A 11 6.16 6.00 4.02
C LYS A 11 6.78 5.32 5.23
N GLU A 12 8.06 5.00 5.14
CA GLU A 12 8.83 4.44 6.24
C GLU A 12 9.88 5.44 6.67
N GLU A 13 9.95 5.70 7.97
CA GLU A 13 10.98 6.53 8.57
C GLU A 13 11.76 5.70 9.58
N ASN A 14 13.07 5.61 9.38
CA ASN A 14 14.00 4.96 10.29
C ASN A 14 14.84 6.02 10.98
N VAL A 15 14.84 6.00 12.31
CA VAL A 15 15.64 6.91 13.13
C VAL A 15 16.58 6.08 13.96
N SER A 16 17.88 6.38 13.86
CA SER A 16 18.92 5.79 14.69
C SER A 16 19.44 6.85 15.65
N LEU A 17 19.38 6.56 16.94
CA LEU A 17 19.83 7.48 17.99
C LEU A 17 21.21 7.08 18.46
N SER A 18 21.96 8.06 18.98
CA SER A 18 23.21 7.79 19.69
C SER A 18 22.93 6.92 20.91
N THR A 19 23.75 5.89 21.13
CA THR A 19 23.62 5.00 22.27
C THR A 19 24.28 5.57 23.53
N GLN A 20 24.94 6.72 23.43
CA GLN A 20 25.60 7.41 24.56
C GLN A 20 25.10 8.84 24.66
N PRO A 21 25.07 9.41 25.90
CA PRO A 21 24.68 10.80 26.07
C PRO A 21 25.66 11.76 25.35
N PRO A 22 25.15 12.83 24.74
CA PRO A 22 23.75 13.12 24.54
C PRO A 22 23.10 12.17 23.49
N TYR A 23 21.84 11.76 23.73
CA TYR A 23 21.13 10.84 22.86
C TYR A 23 20.57 11.58 21.63
N ASP A 24 21.47 11.98 20.77
CA ASP A 24 21.11 12.70 19.55
C ASP A 24 20.74 11.75 18.41
N VAL A 25 20.00 12.27 17.44
CA VAL A 25 19.70 11.53 16.22
C VAL A 25 20.98 11.38 15.41
N ASN A 26 21.48 10.15 15.31
CA ASN A 26 22.64 9.81 14.49
C ASN A 26 22.29 9.77 13.00
N ARG A 27 21.13 9.21 12.71
CA ARG A 27 20.76 8.90 11.34
C ARG A 27 19.25 8.95 11.22
N ARG A 28 18.78 9.57 10.14
CA ARG A 28 17.37 9.57 9.78
C ARG A 28 17.25 9.21 8.32
N GLU A 29 16.52 8.15 8.04
CA GLU A 29 16.25 7.71 6.69
C GLU A 29 14.75 7.66 6.46
N LYS A 30 14.35 8.14 5.28
CA LYS A 30 12.97 8.07 4.82
C LYS A 30 12.94 7.37 3.48
N ARG A 31 12.00 6.48 3.31
CA ARG A 31 11.77 5.83 2.03
C ARG A 31 10.29 5.55 1.83
N HIS A 32 9.92 5.36 0.58
CA HIS A 32 8.56 5.00 0.23
C HIS A 32 8.51 3.59 -0.33
N PHE A 33 7.38 2.94 -0.14
CA PHE A 33 7.14 1.63 -0.72
C PHE A 33 5.67 1.46 -1.03
N ILE A 34 5.38 0.49 -1.88
CA ILE A 34 4.02 0.08 -2.20
C ILE A 34 3.73 -1.23 -1.49
N ALA A 35 2.68 -1.23 -0.67
CA ALA A 35 2.14 -2.45 -0.05
C ALA A 35 0.87 -2.84 -0.80
N SER A 36 0.80 -4.09 -1.24
CA SER A 36 -0.30 -4.56 -2.08
C SER A 36 -1.12 -5.62 -1.36
N HIS A 37 -2.44 -5.47 -1.40
CA HIS A 37 -3.39 -6.37 -0.75
C HIS A 37 -4.47 -6.80 -1.73
N LEU A 38 -4.74 -8.10 -1.75
CA LEU A 38 -5.76 -8.72 -2.59
C LEU A 38 -6.99 -9.03 -1.74
N PHE A 39 -8.17 -8.62 -2.21
CA PHE A 39 -9.41 -8.86 -1.47
C PHE A 39 -10.61 -8.94 -2.42
N ALA A 40 -11.73 -9.42 -1.90
CA ALA A 40 -12.99 -9.50 -2.65
C ALA A 40 -13.90 -8.33 -2.32
N ALA A 41 -14.65 -7.87 -3.31
CA ALA A 41 -15.70 -6.88 -3.13
C ALA A 41 -16.79 -7.08 -4.18
N CYS A 42 -17.97 -6.51 -3.95
CA CYS A 42 -19.09 -6.65 -4.87
C CYS A 42 -18.87 -5.90 -6.18
N ASP A 43 -18.27 -4.73 -6.10
CA ASP A 43 -17.97 -3.86 -7.25
C ASP A 43 -16.81 -2.93 -6.92
N ALA A 44 -16.45 -2.09 -7.88
CA ALA A 44 -15.32 -1.16 -7.73
C ALA A 44 -15.54 -0.14 -6.61
N GLU A 45 -16.76 0.34 -6.43
CA GLU A 45 -17.08 1.28 -5.34
C GLU A 45 -16.89 0.64 -3.97
N ALA A 46 -17.40 -0.58 -3.80
CA ALA A 46 -17.21 -1.34 -2.56
C ALA A 46 -15.73 -1.64 -2.30
N ALA A 47 -14.99 -1.95 -3.36
CA ALA A 47 -13.54 -2.18 -3.26
C ALA A 47 -12.81 -0.92 -2.81
N TYR A 48 -13.16 0.23 -3.36
CA TYR A 48 -12.60 1.51 -2.95
C TYR A 48 -12.88 1.80 -1.48
N ASP A 49 -14.13 1.64 -1.04
CA ASP A 49 -14.51 1.89 0.35
C ASP A 49 -13.74 0.96 1.29
N ARG A 50 -13.58 -0.30 0.92
CA ARG A 50 -12.80 -1.26 1.70
C ARG A 50 -11.32 -0.86 1.78
N ALA A 51 -10.74 -0.43 0.68
CA ALA A 51 -9.34 0.02 0.66
C ALA A 51 -9.15 1.26 1.54
N ILE A 52 -10.04 2.22 1.47
CA ILE A 52 -10.00 3.41 2.34
C ILE A 52 -10.09 2.98 3.82
N GLY A 53 -10.94 2.02 4.13
CA GLY A 53 -11.08 1.50 5.49
C GLY A 53 -9.84 0.79 6.02
N MET A 54 -8.99 0.27 5.14
CA MET A 54 -7.73 -0.37 5.54
C MET A 54 -6.65 0.61 5.97
N LEU A 55 -6.65 1.83 5.41
CA LEU A 55 -5.57 2.80 5.61
C LEU A 55 -5.18 3.03 7.07
N PRO A 56 -6.11 3.29 7.99
CA PRO A 56 -5.71 3.55 9.38
C PRO A 56 -4.95 2.41 10.04
N GLY A 57 -5.27 1.17 9.68
CA GLY A 57 -4.66 -0.01 10.26
C GLY A 57 -3.31 -0.39 9.67
N LEU A 58 -2.85 0.31 8.63
CA LEU A 58 -1.55 0.03 8.01
C LEU A 58 -0.39 0.75 8.70
N SER A 59 -0.69 1.61 9.66
CA SER A 59 0.34 2.30 10.46
C SER A 59 1.02 1.32 11.41
N ASP A 60 2.33 1.45 11.53
CA ASP A 60 3.12 0.66 12.47
C ASP A 60 4.29 1.49 13.00
N ALA A 61 4.70 1.20 14.23
CA ALA A 61 5.83 1.86 14.86
C ALA A 61 6.56 0.85 15.74
N ASN A 62 7.83 0.63 15.46
CA ASN A 62 8.66 -0.34 16.16
C ASN A 62 9.94 0.27 16.71
N HIS A 63 10.43 -0.34 17.79
CA HIS A 63 11.76 -0.13 18.30
C HIS A 63 12.62 -1.31 17.89
N ASP A 64 13.53 -1.09 16.94
CA ASP A 64 14.33 -2.16 16.34
C ASP A 64 15.58 -2.51 17.14
N GLY A 65 15.77 -1.88 18.28
CA GLY A 65 16.91 -2.07 19.17
C GLY A 65 17.20 -0.84 19.98
N PRO A 66 18.23 -0.83 20.83
CA PRO A 66 18.60 0.36 21.59
C PRO A 66 18.88 1.55 20.67
N GLY A 67 18.06 2.56 20.76
CA GLY A 67 18.22 3.78 19.98
C GLY A 67 17.68 3.76 18.57
N ASP A 68 17.15 2.63 18.07
CA ASP A 68 16.61 2.54 16.73
C ASP A 68 15.09 2.51 16.76
N ARG A 69 14.47 3.27 15.85
CA ARG A 69 13.02 3.35 15.73
C ARG A 69 12.63 3.34 14.27
N THR A 70 11.62 2.55 13.95
CA THR A 70 11.00 2.50 12.63
C THR A 70 9.54 2.88 12.75
N LYS A 71 9.09 3.80 11.92
CA LYS A 71 7.70 4.22 11.82
C LYS A 71 7.21 4.05 10.38
N VAL A 72 6.10 3.36 10.22
CA VAL A 72 5.46 3.16 8.92
C VAL A 72 4.09 3.82 8.95
N GLU A 73 3.80 4.64 7.95
CA GLU A 73 2.53 5.34 7.83
C GLU A 73 1.98 5.23 6.41
N PRO A 74 0.67 5.04 6.26
CA PRO A 74 0.05 5.12 4.94
C PRO A 74 0.00 6.57 4.47
N VAL A 75 0.35 6.78 3.20
CA VAL A 75 0.18 8.07 2.54
C VAL A 75 -1.17 8.12 1.84
N GLY A 76 -1.57 7.01 1.23
CA GLY A 76 -2.85 6.88 0.57
C GLY A 76 -2.87 5.76 -0.45
N ILE A 77 -3.89 5.73 -1.28
CA ILE A 77 -4.02 4.72 -2.33
C ILE A 77 -3.19 5.15 -3.54
N PHE A 78 -2.25 4.30 -3.92
CA PHE A 78 -1.46 4.48 -5.13
C PHE A 78 -2.23 3.99 -6.36
N ASP A 79 -2.86 2.82 -6.27
CA ASP A 79 -3.76 2.32 -7.30
C ASP A 79 -4.71 1.26 -6.74
N LEU A 80 -5.79 1.04 -7.47
CA LEU A 80 -6.78 -0.01 -7.20
C LEU A 80 -7.20 -0.58 -8.55
N ASP A 81 -7.13 -1.90 -8.69
CA ASP A 81 -7.50 -2.57 -9.94
C ASP A 81 -8.25 -3.87 -9.67
N GLU A 82 -8.98 -4.32 -10.68
CA GLU A 82 -9.66 -5.61 -10.65
C GLU A 82 -8.70 -6.71 -11.11
N VAL A 83 -8.74 -7.84 -10.43
CA VAL A 83 -7.88 -8.98 -10.71
C VAL A 83 -8.72 -10.16 -11.15
N PHE A 84 -8.30 -10.84 -12.20
CA PHE A 84 -8.97 -12.01 -12.73
C PHE A 84 -8.15 -13.27 -12.40
N VAL A 85 -8.82 -14.24 -11.81
CA VAL A 85 -8.18 -15.52 -11.44
C VAL A 85 -8.49 -16.53 -12.54
N ALA A 86 -7.51 -17.35 -12.87
CA ALA A 86 -7.71 -18.41 -13.86
C ALA A 86 -8.81 -19.37 -13.41
N GLU A 87 -9.60 -19.86 -14.37
CA GLU A 87 -10.69 -20.79 -14.09
C GLU A 87 -10.18 -22.01 -13.34
N GLY A 88 -10.90 -22.43 -12.32
CA GLY A 88 -10.56 -23.57 -11.48
C GLY A 88 -9.59 -23.28 -10.35
N GLN A 89 -9.04 -22.07 -10.25
CA GLN A 89 -8.19 -21.70 -9.13
C GLN A 89 -9.01 -21.22 -7.95
N VAL A 90 -8.57 -21.56 -6.75
CA VAL A 90 -9.19 -21.14 -5.50
C VAL A 90 -8.24 -20.22 -4.76
N VAL A 91 -8.76 -19.06 -4.35
CA VAL A 91 -8.01 -18.08 -3.56
C VAL A 91 -8.62 -18.04 -2.17
N THR A 92 -7.80 -18.25 -1.14
CA THR A 92 -8.21 -18.24 0.27
C THR A 92 -7.68 -16.99 0.98
N GLY A 93 -8.29 -16.64 2.11
CA GLY A 93 -7.83 -15.50 2.92
C GLY A 93 -8.44 -14.16 2.53
N LEU A 94 -9.34 -14.13 1.54
CA LEU A 94 -9.93 -12.88 1.04
C LEU A 94 -10.86 -12.20 2.04
N SER A 95 -11.37 -12.93 3.03
CA SER A 95 -12.25 -12.39 4.07
C SER A 95 -11.49 -11.80 5.26
N GLN A 96 -10.18 -11.93 5.29
CA GLN A 96 -9.36 -11.32 6.35
C GLN A 96 -9.46 -9.79 6.29
N PRO A 97 -9.31 -9.07 7.42
CA PRO A 97 -9.47 -7.62 7.46
C PRO A 97 -8.63 -6.86 6.43
N TYR A 98 -7.42 -7.34 6.15
CA TYR A 98 -6.52 -6.74 5.16
C TYR A 98 -6.36 -7.60 3.90
N GLY A 99 -7.26 -8.58 3.71
CA GLY A 99 -7.16 -9.50 2.60
C GLY A 99 -5.88 -10.32 2.63
N ILE A 100 -5.31 -10.56 1.46
CA ILE A 100 -4.05 -11.27 1.30
C ILE A 100 -2.95 -10.26 1.01
N ASP A 101 -1.90 -10.27 1.82
CA ASP A 101 -0.70 -9.47 1.55
C ASP A 101 0.06 -10.12 0.39
N VAL A 102 0.15 -9.43 -0.74
CA VAL A 102 0.82 -9.93 -1.94
C VAL A 102 2.18 -9.32 -2.17
N GLY A 103 2.67 -8.55 -1.22
CA GLY A 103 4.05 -8.11 -1.23
C GLY A 103 4.25 -6.62 -1.07
N VAL A 104 5.53 -6.26 -1.04
CA VAL A 104 6.00 -4.90 -0.86
C VAL A 104 7.01 -4.59 -1.97
N LEU A 105 6.84 -3.44 -2.61
CA LEU A 105 7.77 -2.92 -3.60
C LEU A 105 8.34 -1.60 -3.12
N PHE A 106 9.65 -1.55 -2.86
CA PHE A 106 10.33 -0.29 -2.58
C PHE A 106 10.57 0.46 -3.88
N ILE A 107 10.20 1.73 -3.89
CA ILE A 107 10.33 2.56 -5.07
C ILE A 107 11.13 3.81 -4.73
N GLU A 108 11.85 4.32 -5.72
CA GLU A 108 12.62 5.54 -5.54
C GLU A 108 11.69 6.73 -5.30
N GLU A 109 12.11 7.64 -4.45
CA GLU A 109 11.35 8.82 -4.06
C GLU A 109 10.81 9.60 -5.26
N LEU A 110 11.57 9.67 -6.33
CA LEU A 110 11.16 10.38 -7.53
C LEU A 110 9.99 9.76 -8.27
N LEU A 111 9.74 8.48 -8.07
CA LEU A 111 8.70 7.73 -8.79
C LEU A 111 7.39 7.60 -8.02
N CYS A 112 7.39 7.92 -6.73
CA CYS A 112 6.25 7.61 -5.86
C CYS A 112 5.66 8.82 -5.16
N GLN A 113 5.68 9.95 -5.79
CA GLN A 113 5.37 11.19 -5.09
C GLN A 113 3.90 11.49 -4.87
N ARG A 114 2.98 10.74 -5.41
CA ARG A 114 1.60 11.10 -5.19
C ARG A 114 0.66 9.91 -5.19
N THR A 115 -0.27 9.99 -4.28
CA THR A 115 -1.47 9.19 -4.32
C THR A 115 -2.36 9.67 -5.45
N ARG A 116 -3.24 8.80 -5.91
CA ARG A 116 -4.20 9.12 -6.96
C ARG A 116 -5.55 9.43 -6.38
N ALA A 117 -6.24 10.39 -6.95
CA ALA A 117 -7.64 10.62 -6.63
C ALA A 117 -8.48 9.41 -7.07
N LYS A 118 -9.65 9.23 -6.46
CA LYS A 118 -10.53 8.09 -6.73
C LYS A 118 -10.73 7.84 -8.22
N GLN A 119 -11.04 8.89 -8.98
CA GLN A 119 -11.33 8.77 -10.41
C GLN A 119 -10.10 8.48 -11.27
N GLU A 120 -8.91 8.62 -10.71
CA GLU A 120 -7.65 8.32 -11.39
C GLU A 120 -7.22 6.86 -11.21
N LEU A 121 -7.82 6.13 -10.27
CA LEU A 121 -7.49 4.73 -10.01
C LEU A 121 -7.85 3.88 -11.22
N THR A 122 -7.02 2.88 -11.52
CA THR A 122 -7.17 2.05 -12.72
C THR A 122 -8.55 1.42 -12.84
N VAL A 123 -9.14 1.00 -11.72
CA VAL A 123 -10.46 0.39 -11.70
C VAL A 123 -11.56 1.35 -12.19
N PHE A 124 -11.37 2.68 -12.09
CA PHE A 124 -12.31 3.69 -12.55
C PHE A 124 -11.86 4.34 -13.87
N ALA A 125 -10.57 4.59 -14.04
CA ALA A 125 -10.02 5.34 -15.17
C ALA A 125 -9.53 4.45 -16.31
N GLY A 126 -9.29 3.16 -16.04
CA GLY A 126 -8.67 2.24 -16.97
C GLY A 126 -7.14 2.27 -16.93
N PRO A 127 -6.49 1.39 -17.73
CA PRO A 127 -5.03 1.25 -17.70
C PRO A 127 -4.31 2.54 -18.05
N ARG A 128 -3.16 2.76 -17.41
CA ARG A 128 -2.34 3.96 -17.62
C ARG A 128 -1.18 3.78 -18.59
N ASP A 129 -1.16 2.69 -19.32
CA ASP A 129 -0.07 2.39 -20.26
C ASP A 129 -0.21 3.11 -21.61
N GLY A 130 -1.12 4.07 -21.70
CA GLY A 130 -1.35 4.83 -22.92
C GLY A 130 -2.26 4.13 -23.94
N ARG A 131 -2.77 2.96 -23.62
CA ARG A 131 -3.72 2.28 -24.48
C ARG A 131 -5.07 2.95 -24.40
N ALA A 132 -5.64 3.26 -25.55
CA ALA A 132 -7.00 3.72 -25.62
C ALA A 132 -7.94 2.64 -25.09
N LYS A 133 -8.91 3.02 -24.27
CA LYS A 133 -9.98 2.11 -23.89
C LYS A 133 -10.68 1.66 -25.15
N GLN A 134 -10.80 0.36 -25.33
CA GLN A 134 -11.63 -0.19 -26.38
C GLN A 134 -13.08 0.18 -26.08
N PRO A 135 -13.82 0.67 -27.07
CA PRO A 135 -15.23 0.98 -26.86
C PRO A 135 -16.05 -0.28 -26.55
#